data_e26785a7d18dd219e515202159b9e22d
#
_entry.id   e26785a7d18dd219e515202159b9e22d
#
_cell.length_a   1.000
_cell.length_b   1.000
_cell.length_c   1.000
_cell.angle_alpha   90.00
_cell.angle_beta   90.00
_cell.angle_gamma   90.00
#
_symmetry.space_group_name_H-M   'P 1'
#
loop_
_entity.id
_entity.type
_entity.pdbx_description
1 polymer ?
#
loop_
_entity_poly.entity_id
_entity_poly.type
_entity_poly.pdbx_seq_one_letter_code
_entity_poly.pdbx_strand_id
1 'polypeptide(L)'
;MDLSVILCTYNRATLLDKALRSLEQMRQPAGLSWELLLVDNNSSDRTKAVVDATIRRGILPCRYVFEPHQGKSNALNTGVAQAKANILVFTDDDVTFDADWLGAIWRPFDDPKVLGLGGQIIPVWSSPRPRWYAETGPYTLMTAVIRYQFGDQLKPVEKPPWGANMAFRREAFTRYGSFDPRLGPIGNTLMRGEDVVLGQRMLAAGERLLYVPNAIVYHPVEPERLRKGYFQAYYYQHGRMEIRINPVGPEAVRWLGVPRHFVRALLTNVARWLTALRSNRRFYYRLECALTLGKIVEAHQQRPHPIAPERRP
;
A
#
# COMPACT_ATOMS: atom_id res chain seq x y z
N MET A 1 -8.08 -10.75 -23.91
CA MET A 1 -8.11 -10.45 -22.45
C MET A 1 -7.59 -9.06 -22.26
N ASP A 2 -8.44 -8.14 -21.83
CA ASP A 2 -8.10 -6.71 -21.73
C ASP A 2 -7.55 -6.37 -20.35
N LEU A 3 -8.18 -6.88 -19.28
CA LEU A 3 -7.78 -6.64 -17.91
C LEU A 3 -7.54 -7.94 -17.12
N SER A 4 -6.52 -7.96 -16.27
CA SER A 4 -6.38 -8.92 -15.17
C SER A 4 -6.48 -8.16 -13.85
N VAL A 5 -7.55 -8.37 -13.09
CA VAL A 5 -7.72 -7.82 -11.74
C VAL A 5 -7.02 -8.76 -10.77
N ILE A 6 -6.03 -8.26 -10.04
CA ILE A 6 -5.22 -8.98 -9.07
C ILE A 6 -5.65 -8.54 -7.67
N LEU A 7 -6.24 -9.46 -6.92
CA LEU A 7 -6.67 -9.26 -5.55
C LEU A 7 -5.91 -10.24 -4.65
N CYS A 8 -5.04 -9.70 -3.79
CA CYS A 8 -4.28 -10.49 -2.83
C CYS A 8 -4.98 -10.52 -1.49
N THR A 9 -4.96 -11.66 -0.80
CA THR A 9 -5.58 -11.83 0.52
C THR A 9 -4.74 -12.69 1.45
N TYR A 10 -4.87 -12.46 2.76
CA TYR A 10 -4.24 -13.25 3.81
C TYR A 10 -5.06 -13.23 5.10
N ASN A 11 -5.66 -14.36 5.48
CA ASN A 11 -6.42 -14.53 6.73
C ASN A 11 -7.51 -13.46 6.95
N ARG A 12 -8.28 -13.13 5.90
CA ARG A 12 -9.33 -12.10 5.91
C ARG A 12 -10.63 -12.55 5.24
N ALA A 13 -11.02 -13.82 5.43
CA ALA A 13 -12.17 -14.43 4.77
C ALA A 13 -13.45 -13.57 4.78
N THR A 14 -13.75 -12.91 5.90
CA THR A 14 -14.97 -12.08 6.03
C THR A 14 -14.90 -10.80 5.20
N LEU A 15 -13.73 -10.13 5.15
CA LEU A 15 -13.54 -8.92 4.34
C LEU A 15 -13.52 -9.27 2.86
N LEU A 16 -12.81 -10.34 2.52
CA LEU A 16 -12.78 -10.87 1.17
C LEU A 16 -14.18 -11.21 0.63
N ASP A 17 -15.06 -11.87 1.41
CA ASP A 17 -16.43 -12.17 0.96
C ASP A 17 -17.21 -10.89 0.64
N LYS A 18 -17.06 -9.83 1.46
CA LYS A 18 -17.68 -8.52 1.18
C LYS A 18 -17.14 -7.88 -0.10
N ALA A 19 -15.82 -7.89 -0.30
CA ALA A 19 -15.20 -7.35 -1.49
C ALA A 19 -15.67 -8.10 -2.76
N LEU A 20 -15.69 -9.43 -2.73
CA LEU A 20 -16.15 -10.26 -3.84
C LEU A 20 -17.63 -10.04 -4.17
N ARG A 21 -18.50 -9.95 -3.15
CA ARG A 21 -19.93 -9.60 -3.38
C ARG A 21 -20.11 -8.22 -3.97
N SER A 22 -19.26 -7.26 -3.61
CA SER A 22 -19.28 -5.93 -4.23
C SER A 22 -18.84 -5.99 -5.69
N LEU A 23 -17.83 -6.80 -6.02
CA LEU A 23 -17.40 -7.05 -7.41
C LEU A 23 -18.52 -7.71 -8.25
N GLU A 24 -19.29 -8.63 -7.67
CA GLU A 24 -20.43 -9.30 -8.33
C GLU A 24 -21.55 -8.31 -8.71
N GLN A 25 -21.64 -7.17 -8.04
CA GLN A 25 -22.67 -6.15 -8.28
C GLN A 25 -22.25 -5.05 -9.27
N MET A 26 -20.99 -5.05 -9.72
CA MET A 26 -20.53 -4.07 -10.69
C MET A 26 -21.18 -4.24 -12.06
N ARG A 27 -21.32 -3.13 -12.77
CA ARG A 27 -21.69 -3.15 -14.19
C ARG A 27 -20.50 -3.64 -15.02
N GLN A 28 -20.76 -4.64 -15.84
CA GLN A 28 -19.76 -5.14 -16.77
C GLN A 28 -19.77 -4.28 -18.03
N PRO A 29 -18.67 -3.59 -18.38
CA PRO A 29 -18.61 -2.83 -19.62
C PRO A 29 -18.79 -3.75 -20.85
N ALA A 30 -19.61 -3.31 -21.79
CA ALA A 30 -19.78 -4.06 -23.03
C ALA A 30 -18.45 -4.20 -23.78
N GLY A 31 -18.14 -5.41 -24.25
CA GLY A 31 -16.92 -5.70 -24.99
C GLY A 31 -15.66 -5.91 -24.14
N LEU A 32 -15.69 -5.67 -22.83
CA LEU A 32 -14.55 -5.91 -21.94
C LEU A 32 -14.39 -7.41 -21.64
N SER A 33 -13.20 -7.93 -21.93
CA SER A 33 -12.76 -9.28 -21.52
C SER A 33 -11.79 -9.19 -20.36
N TRP A 34 -12.13 -9.78 -19.21
CA TRP A 34 -11.32 -9.68 -18.02
C TRP A 34 -11.27 -10.96 -17.19
N GLU A 35 -10.30 -11.07 -16.29
CA GLU A 35 -10.21 -12.11 -15.27
C GLU A 35 -10.00 -11.50 -13.88
N LEU A 36 -10.46 -12.21 -12.84
CA LEU A 36 -10.13 -11.95 -11.46
C LEU A 36 -9.13 -13.01 -10.98
N LEU A 37 -7.90 -12.58 -10.69
CA LEU A 37 -6.89 -13.38 -10.04
C LEU A 37 -6.96 -13.16 -8.54
N LEU A 38 -7.44 -14.16 -7.82
CA LEU A 38 -7.47 -14.14 -6.39
C LEU A 38 -6.25 -14.86 -5.85
N VAL A 39 -5.28 -14.10 -5.36
CA VAL A 39 -4.00 -14.62 -4.85
C VAL A 39 -4.09 -14.77 -3.34
N ASP A 40 -4.15 -16.01 -2.89
CA ASP A 40 -4.14 -16.38 -1.47
C ASP A 40 -2.69 -16.53 -0.98
N ASN A 41 -2.27 -15.63 -0.11
CA ASN A 41 -0.90 -15.59 0.42
C ASN A 41 -0.74 -16.54 1.64
N ASN A 42 -1.07 -17.82 1.47
CA ASN A 42 -0.93 -18.87 2.47
C ASN A 42 -1.83 -18.64 3.70
N SER A 43 -3.13 -18.41 3.46
CA SER A 43 -4.12 -18.27 4.52
C SER A 43 -4.39 -19.61 5.22
N SER A 44 -4.68 -19.53 6.52
CA SER A 44 -5.05 -20.65 7.37
C SER A 44 -6.50 -20.59 7.87
N ASP A 45 -7.22 -19.52 7.54
CA ASP A 45 -8.63 -19.34 7.88
C ASP A 45 -9.57 -19.90 6.78
N ARG A 46 -10.83 -19.47 6.73
CA ARG A 46 -11.81 -19.91 5.74
C ARG A 46 -11.64 -19.21 4.36
N THR A 47 -10.53 -18.53 4.08
CA THR A 47 -10.30 -17.82 2.81
C THR A 47 -10.53 -18.72 1.61
N LYS A 48 -9.93 -19.91 1.59
CA LYS A 48 -10.11 -20.88 0.47
C LYS A 48 -11.56 -21.24 0.24
N ALA A 49 -12.33 -21.45 1.31
CA ALA A 49 -13.75 -21.79 1.21
C ALA A 49 -14.60 -20.65 0.61
N VAL A 50 -14.27 -19.39 0.95
CA VAL A 50 -14.90 -18.18 0.35
C VAL A 50 -14.62 -18.13 -1.15
N VAL A 51 -13.36 -18.37 -1.56
CA VAL A 51 -12.99 -18.36 -2.98
C VAL A 51 -13.70 -19.47 -3.76
N ASP A 52 -13.72 -20.69 -3.22
CA ASP A 52 -14.41 -21.82 -3.88
C ASP A 52 -15.91 -21.55 -4.01
N ALA A 53 -16.53 -20.91 -3.02
CA ALA A 53 -17.93 -20.49 -3.12
C ALA A 53 -18.14 -19.43 -4.22
N THR A 54 -17.23 -18.48 -4.36
CA THR A 54 -17.26 -17.45 -5.42
C THR A 54 -17.13 -18.09 -6.82
N ILE A 55 -16.18 -19.00 -6.99
CA ILE A 55 -16.00 -19.73 -8.26
C ILE A 55 -17.24 -20.53 -8.61
N ARG A 56 -17.85 -21.24 -7.63
CA ARG A 56 -19.09 -22.00 -7.84
C ARG A 56 -20.29 -21.13 -8.25
N ARG A 57 -20.38 -19.89 -7.78
CA ARG A 57 -21.42 -18.94 -8.21
C ARG A 57 -21.30 -18.57 -9.68
N GLY A 58 -20.09 -18.59 -10.24
CA GLY A 58 -19.84 -18.35 -11.66
C GLY A 58 -20.15 -16.94 -12.17
N ILE A 59 -20.38 -15.97 -11.27
CA ILE A 59 -20.70 -14.57 -11.62
C ILE A 59 -19.43 -13.83 -12.03
N LEU A 60 -18.32 -14.05 -11.30
CA LEU A 60 -17.02 -13.45 -11.59
C LEU A 60 -16.13 -14.43 -12.36
N PRO A 61 -15.35 -13.96 -13.34
CA PRO A 61 -14.35 -14.79 -14.05
C PRO A 61 -13.13 -15.03 -13.12
N CYS A 62 -13.39 -15.68 -11.98
CA CYS A 62 -12.46 -15.82 -10.87
C CYS A 62 -11.56 -17.06 -11.02
N ARG A 63 -10.26 -16.86 -10.83
CA ARG A 63 -9.25 -17.91 -10.78
C ARG A 63 -8.45 -17.81 -9.48
N TYR A 64 -8.37 -18.91 -8.73
CA TYR A 64 -7.59 -19.02 -7.52
C TYR A 64 -6.12 -19.26 -7.82
N VAL A 65 -5.24 -18.54 -7.13
CA VAL A 65 -3.79 -18.68 -7.19
C VAL A 65 -3.27 -18.77 -5.74
N PHE A 66 -2.42 -19.74 -5.46
CA PHE A 66 -1.79 -19.91 -4.14
C PHE A 66 -0.35 -19.41 -4.18
N GLU A 67 0.02 -18.56 -3.20
CA GLU A 67 1.39 -18.10 -2.98
C GLU A 67 1.87 -18.53 -1.60
N PRO A 68 2.80 -19.51 -1.53
CA PRO A 68 3.27 -20.07 -0.25
C PRO A 68 4.15 -19.11 0.56
N HIS A 69 4.86 -18.19 -0.10
CA HIS A 69 5.78 -17.28 0.58
C HIS A 69 5.02 -16.07 1.12
N GLN A 70 4.98 -15.96 2.44
CA GLN A 70 4.31 -14.86 3.12
C GLN A 70 4.88 -13.49 2.70
N GLY A 71 3.98 -12.55 2.46
CA GLY A 71 4.28 -11.16 2.11
C GLY A 71 3.45 -10.65 0.94
N LYS A 72 2.80 -9.49 1.10
CA LYS A 72 1.94 -8.89 0.08
C LYS A 72 2.68 -8.72 -1.26
N SER A 73 3.95 -8.32 -1.23
CA SER A 73 4.76 -8.18 -2.45
C SER A 73 4.96 -9.51 -3.18
N ASN A 74 5.12 -10.63 -2.47
CA ASN A 74 5.21 -11.96 -3.08
C ASN A 74 3.90 -12.31 -3.79
N ALA A 75 2.77 -12.11 -3.11
CA ALA A 75 1.45 -12.36 -3.69
C ALA A 75 1.17 -11.48 -4.92
N LEU A 76 1.52 -10.18 -4.85
CA LEU A 76 1.40 -9.27 -5.99
C LEU A 76 2.26 -9.72 -7.18
N ASN A 77 3.51 -10.11 -6.94
CA ASN A 77 4.42 -10.58 -7.98
C ASN A 77 3.93 -11.89 -8.62
N THR A 78 3.40 -12.81 -7.83
CA THR A 78 2.77 -14.03 -8.32
C THR A 78 1.54 -13.71 -9.16
N GLY A 79 0.72 -12.73 -8.73
CA GLY A 79 -0.40 -12.23 -9.51
C GLY A 79 0.05 -11.66 -10.87
N VAL A 80 1.09 -10.83 -10.89
CA VAL A 80 1.68 -10.28 -12.13
C VAL A 80 2.16 -11.38 -13.07
N ALA A 81 2.85 -12.38 -12.54
CA ALA A 81 3.37 -13.51 -13.33
C ALA A 81 2.25 -14.38 -13.92
N GLN A 82 1.16 -14.57 -13.17
CA GLN A 82 0.03 -15.43 -13.56
C GLN A 82 -1.05 -14.73 -14.39
N ALA A 83 -1.07 -13.40 -14.40
CA ALA A 83 -2.04 -12.60 -15.15
C ALA A 83 -1.91 -12.83 -16.67
N LYS A 84 -3.02 -12.80 -17.39
CA LYS A 84 -3.08 -13.03 -18.85
C LYS A 84 -3.17 -11.75 -19.67
N ALA A 85 -3.72 -10.68 -19.07
CA ALA A 85 -3.93 -9.41 -19.77
C ALA A 85 -2.67 -8.53 -19.81
N ASN A 86 -2.69 -7.53 -20.71
CA ASN A 86 -1.66 -6.51 -20.79
C ASN A 86 -1.88 -5.36 -19.80
N ILE A 87 -3.11 -5.19 -19.29
CA ILE A 87 -3.43 -4.21 -18.25
C ILE A 87 -3.67 -4.97 -16.95
N LEU A 88 -2.87 -4.67 -15.93
CA LEU A 88 -2.92 -5.29 -14.62
C LEU A 88 -3.52 -4.31 -13.62
N VAL A 89 -4.63 -4.70 -13.01
CA VAL A 89 -5.38 -3.91 -12.03
C VAL A 89 -5.16 -4.50 -10.66
N PHE A 90 -4.81 -3.67 -9.69
CA PHE A 90 -4.54 -4.11 -8.31
C PHE A 90 -5.59 -3.50 -7.38
N THR A 91 -6.06 -4.32 -6.45
CA THR A 91 -7.01 -3.91 -5.43
C THR A 91 -6.82 -4.75 -4.16
N ASP A 92 -7.34 -4.25 -3.03
CA ASP A 92 -7.24 -4.92 -1.74
C ASP A 92 -8.52 -5.74 -1.41
N ASP A 93 -8.39 -6.68 -0.48
CA ASP A 93 -9.44 -7.60 -0.03
C ASP A 93 -10.42 -6.97 0.99
N ASP A 94 -10.22 -5.70 1.35
CA ASP A 94 -11.02 -4.96 2.33
C ASP A 94 -11.73 -3.73 1.75
N VAL A 95 -11.79 -3.59 0.43
CA VAL A 95 -12.51 -2.50 -0.24
C VAL A 95 -13.86 -2.97 -0.84
N THR A 96 -14.75 -2.02 -1.12
CA THR A 96 -15.91 -2.21 -1.98
C THR A 96 -15.83 -1.28 -3.18
N PHE A 97 -16.52 -1.63 -4.25
CA PHE A 97 -16.32 -1.02 -5.56
C PHE A 97 -17.54 -0.21 -5.97
N ASP A 98 -17.30 0.91 -6.65
CA ASP A 98 -18.36 1.60 -7.36
C ASP A 98 -18.87 0.74 -8.54
N ALA A 99 -20.14 0.93 -8.90
CA ALA A 99 -20.75 0.14 -9.96
C ALA A 99 -20.03 0.26 -11.32
N ASP A 100 -19.40 1.39 -11.61
CA ASP A 100 -18.71 1.66 -12.88
C ASP A 100 -17.19 1.51 -12.80
N TRP A 101 -16.66 1.03 -11.67
CA TRP A 101 -15.23 0.98 -11.38
C TRP A 101 -14.41 0.35 -12.51
N LEU A 102 -14.82 -0.81 -12.99
CA LEU A 102 -14.05 -1.56 -13.99
C LEU A 102 -13.94 -0.81 -15.33
N GLY A 103 -15.04 -0.17 -15.76
CA GLY A 103 -15.06 0.66 -16.97
C GLY A 103 -14.24 1.94 -16.82
N ALA A 104 -14.26 2.54 -15.64
CA ALA A 104 -13.47 3.73 -15.33
C ALA A 104 -11.97 3.44 -15.33
N ILE A 105 -11.55 2.24 -14.88
CA ILE A 105 -10.16 1.77 -14.96
C ILE A 105 -9.73 1.52 -16.41
N TRP A 106 -10.60 0.93 -17.23
CA TRP A 106 -10.25 0.45 -18.57
C TRP A 106 -10.05 1.57 -19.59
N ARG A 107 -11.01 2.50 -19.65
CA ARG A 107 -11.06 3.57 -20.68
C ARG A 107 -9.77 4.40 -20.81
N PRO A 108 -9.08 4.84 -19.73
CA PRO A 108 -7.87 5.64 -19.90
C PRO A 108 -6.74 4.93 -20.65
N PHE A 109 -6.74 3.62 -20.72
CA PHE A 109 -5.74 2.83 -21.45
C PHE A 109 -5.97 2.77 -22.97
N ASP A 110 -7.03 3.40 -23.50
CA ASP A 110 -7.17 3.65 -24.94
C ASP A 110 -6.06 4.62 -25.43
N ASP A 111 -5.54 5.50 -24.56
CA ASP A 111 -4.33 6.28 -24.86
C ASP A 111 -3.08 5.40 -24.58
N PRO A 112 -2.30 5.04 -25.63
CA PRO A 112 -1.11 4.20 -25.48
C PRO A 112 0.00 4.86 -24.63
N LYS A 113 -0.05 6.18 -24.43
CA LYS A 113 0.92 6.91 -23.63
C LYS A 113 0.65 6.78 -22.12
N VAL A 114 -0.50 6.28 -21.72
CA VAL A 114 -0.83 6.04 -20.31
C VAL A 114 -0.20 4.74 -19.88
N LEU A 115 0.84 4.81 -19.04
CA LEU A 115 1.51 3.64 -18.50
C LEU A 115 0.77 3.06 -17.30
N GLY A 116 0.09 3.91 -16.52
CA GLY A 116 -0.67 3.48 -15.36
C GLY A 116 -1.58 4.57 -14.81
N LEU A 117 -2.36 4.18 -13.81
CA LEU A 117 -3.31 5.08 -13.16
C LEU A 117 -3.52 4.73 -11.68
N GLY A 118 -3.99 5.71 -10.92
CA GLY A 118 -4.58 5.55 -9.60
C GLY A 118 -6.02 6.03 -9.60
N GLY A 119 -6.93 5.16 -9.16
CA GLY A 119 -8.32 5.51 -8.94
C GLY A 119 -8.54 6.18 -7.58
N GLN A 120 -9.70 6.77 -7.42
CA GLN A 120 -10.12 7.41 -6.17
C GLN A 120 -10.33 6.36 -5.07
N ILE A 121 -9.82 6.64 -3.87
CA ILE A 121 -10.03 5.83 -2.67
C ILE A 121 -10.75 6.69 -1.64
N ILE A 122 -12.00 6.33 -1.31
CA ILE A 122 -12.86 7.05 -0.38
C ILE A 122 -12.90 6.31 0.96
N PRO A 123 -12.45 6.91 2.07
CA PRO A 123 -12.58 6.28 3.37
C PRO A 123 -14.03 6.25 3.85
N VAL A 124 -14.51 5.08 4.25
CA VAL A 124 -15.85 4.89 4.84
C VAL A 124 -15.70 4.70 6.34
N TRP A 125 -16.19 5.66 7.08
CA TRP A 125 -16.07 5.68 8.54
C TRP A 125 -17.16 4.85 9.19
N SER A 126 -16.78 3.81 9.91
CA SER A 126 -17.70 2.97 10.70
C SER A 126 -18.05 3.56 12.07
N SER A 127 -17.29 4.60 12.51
CA SER A 127 -17.50 5.29 13.78
C SER A 127 -17.13 6.77 13.67
N PRO A 128 -17.60 7.63 14.60
CA PRO A 128 -17.22 9.04 14.62
C PRO A 128 -15.70 9.23 14.69
N ARG A 129 -15.19 10.24 14.00
CA ARG A 129 -13.76 10.58 14.01
C ARG A 129 -13.33 10.97 15.43
N PRO A 130 -12.24 10.41 15.94
CA PRO A 130 -11.72 10.80 17.24
C PRO A 130 -11.31 12.28 17.27
N ARG A 131 -11.60 13.01 18.36
CA ARG A 131 -11.22 14.43 18.50
C ARG A 131 -9.73 14.73 18.35
N TRP A 132 -8.86 13.74 18.60
CA TRP A 132 -7.42 13.87 18.45
C TRP A 132 -6.92 13.65 17.00
N TYR A 133 -7.78 13.18 16.10
CA TYR A 133 -7.42 12.91 14.71
C TYR A 133 -7.50 14.23 13.91
N ALA A 134 -6.34 14.77 13.54
CA ALA A 134 -6.22 16.00 12.77
C ALA A 134 -5.91 15.69 11.30
N GLU A 135 -6.80 16.05 10.39
CA GLU A 135 -6.60 15.93 8.94
C GLU A 135 -6.00 17.19 8.31
N THR A 136 -6.01 18.31 9.02
CA THR A 136 -5.51 19.60 8.55
C THR A 136 -4.76 20.34 9.66
N GLY A 137 -3.98 21.33 9.26
CA GLY A 137 -3.23 22.17 10.19
C GLY A 137 -1.82 21.65 10.51
N PRO A 138 -1.10 22.32 11.42
CA PRO A 138 0.34 22.07 11.66
C PRO A 138 0.63 20.73 12.36
N TYR A 139 -0.39 20.04 12.86
CA TYR A 139 -0.30 18.74 13.50
C TYR A 139 -1.13 17.69 12.78
N THR A 140 -1.23 17.85 11.45
CA THR A 140 -1.85 16.85 10.58
C THR A 140 -1.13 15.53 10.72
N LEU A 141 -1.91 14.47 10.97
CA LEU A 141 -1.36 13.14 11.09
C LEU A 141 -1.17 12.51 9.71
N MET A 142 -0.04 11.82 9.51
CA MET A 142 0.08 10.91 8.38
C MET A 142 -1.05 9.90 8.45
N THR A 143 -1.71 9.70 7.33
CA THR A 143 -2.95 8.95 7.29
C THR A 143 -2.70 7.45 7.46
N ALA A 144 -3.00 6.93 8.66
CA ALA A 144 -3.34 5.52 8.79
C ALA A 144 -4.71 5.20 8.15
N VAL A 145 -5.42 6.24 7.72
CA VAL A 145 -6.66 6.17 6.93
C VAL A 145 -6.31 6.31 5.46
N ILE A 146 -6.62 5.30 4.69
CA ILE A 146 -6.32 5.27 3.26
C ILE A 146 -7.27 6.20 2.53
N ARG A 147 -6.73 7.28 1.92
CA ARG A 147 -7.46 8.26 1.12
C ARG A 147 -6.59 8.69 -0.06
N TYR A 148 -7.10 8.52 -1.28
CA TYR A 148 -6.46 8.95 -2.51
C TYR A 148 -7.48 9.76 -3.33
N GLN A 149 -7.55 11.06 -3.06
CA GLN A 149 -8.55 11.97 -3.62
C GLN A 149 -7.88 13.29 -4.01
N PHE A 150 -7.95 13.66 -5.29
CA PHE A 150 -7.31 14.86 -5.84
C PHE A 150 -8.25 15.70 -6.69
N GLY A 151 -9.56 15.70 -6.37
CA GLY A 151 -10.63 16.40 -7.09
C GLY A 151 -11.32 15.53 -8.13
N ASP A 152 -12.13 16.16 -8.99
CA ASP A 152 -13.08 15.46 -9.87
C ASP A 152 -12.60 15.42 -11.33
N GLN A 153 -11.37 15.85 -11.60
CA GLN A 153 -10.81 15.92 -12.95
C GLN A 153 -9.78 14.82 -13.18
N LEU A 154 -9.84 14.21 -14.36
CA LEU A 154 -8.77 13.35 -14.87
C LEU A 154 -7.52 14.20 -15.07
N LYS A 155 -6.41 13.83 -14.45
CA LYS A 155 -5.14 14.58 -14.53
C LYS A 155 -3.92 13.69 -14.29
N PRO A 156 -2.72 14.12 -14.69
CA PRO A 156 -1.49 13.47 -14.26
C PRO A 156 -1.37 13.48 -12.73
N VAL A 157 -0.77 12.42 -12.16
CA VAL A 157 -0.50 12.36 -10.72
C VAL A 157 0.91 12.84 -10.41
N GLU A 158 1.04 13.52 -9.27
CA GLU A 158 2.33 13.89 -8.67
C GLU A 158 2.79 12.88 -7.62
N LYS A 159 1.87 12.03 -7.16
CA LYS A 159 2.13 11.00 -6.14
C LYS A 159 1.79 9.62 -6.69
N PRO A 160 2.58 8.60 -6.33
CA PRO A 160 2.32 7.23 -6.78
C PRO A 160 0.89 6.78 -6.47
N PRO A 161 0.26 5.99 -7.35
CA PRO A 161 -0.97 5.30 -7.03
C PRO A 161 -0.80 4.33 -5.86
N TRP A 162 -1.89 4.08 -5.13
CA TRP A 162 -1.89 3.18 -3.99
C TRP A 162 -2.52 1.83 -4.32
N GLY A 163 -1.98 0.77 -3.72
CA GLY A 163 -2.29 -0.63 -4.01
C GLY A 163 -3.76 -1.01 -3.95
N ALA A 164 -4.57 -0.30 -3.16
CA ALA A 164 -6.00 -0.55 -3.07
C ALA A 164 -6.79 -0.18 -4.35
N ASN A 165 -6.22 0.67 -5.23
CA ASN A 165 -6.89 1.10 -6.46
C ASN A 165 -5.89 1.64 -7.50
N MET A 166 -5.13 0.76 -8.13
CA MET A 166 -4.16 1.14 -9.15
C MET A 166 -4.19 0.19 -10.33
N ALA A 167 -3.75 0.65 -11.48
CA ALA A 167 -3.58 -0.19 -12.67
C ALA A 167 -2.35 0.25 -13.47
N PHE A 168 -1.68 -0.73 -14.09
CA PHE A 168 -0.50 -0.50 -14.92
C PHE A 168 -0.52 -1.39 -16.16
N ARG A 169 0.09 -0.91 -17.25
CA ARG A 169 0.46 -1.81 -18.34
C ARG A 169 1.52 -2.82 -17.84
N ARG A 170 1.45 -4.03 -18.31
CA ARG A 170 2.41 -5.10 -17.98
C ARG A 170 3.87 -4.68 -18.24
N GLU A 171 4.11 -3.91 -19.30
CA GLU A 171 5.44 -3.40 -19.63
C GLU A 171 6.07 -2.55 -18.51
N ALA A 172 5.26 -1.94 -17.64
CA ALA A 172 5.76 -1.22 -16.47
C ALA A 172 6.61 -2.13 -15.56
N PHE A 173 6.22 -3.39 -15.41
CA PHE A 173 6.96 -4.37 -14.59
C PHE A 173 8.25 -4.83 -15.27
N THR A 174 8.24 -4.91 -16.60
CA THR A 174 9.48 -5.22 -17.36
C THR A 174 10.48 -4.07 -17.30
N ARG A 175 10.00 -2.82 -17.37
CA ARG A 175 10.85 -1.61 -17.41
C ARG A 175 11.33 -1.15 -16.03
N TYR A 176 10.48 -1.25 -15.01
CA TYR A 176 10.72 -0.66 -13.68
C TYR A 176 10.86 -1.70 -12.57
N GLY A 177 10.78 -2.99 -12.92
CA GLY A 177 10.92 -4.12 -11.98
C GLY A 177 9.63 -4.43 -11.24
N SER A 178 9.70 -5.45 -10.40
CA SER A 178 8.60 -5.98 -9.61
C SER A 178 8.43 -5.26 -8.26
N PHE A 179 7.42 -5.65 -7.50
CA PHE A 179 7.24 -5.24 -6.10
C PHE A 179 8.38 -5.80 -5.24
N ASP A 180 8.99 -4.96 -4.39
CA ASP A 180 10.11 -5.36 -3.53
C ASP A 180 9.62 -6.24 -2.37
N PRO A 181 10.06 -7.52 -2.26
CA PRO A 181 9.63 -8.41 -1.17
C PRO A 181 10.04 -7.95 0.24
N ARG A 182 10.95 -7.00 0.36
CA ARG A 182 11.33 -6.39 1.64
C ARG A 182 10.31 -5.37 2.14
N LEU A 183 9.38 -4.95 1.26
CA LEU A 183 8.30 -4.00 1.53
C LEU A 183 6.95 -4.72 1.50
N GLY A 184 5.93 -4.02 1.98
CA GLY A 184 4.58 -4.58 2.12
C GLY A 184 4.38 -5.37 3.41
N PRO A 185 3.12 -5.62 3.79
CA PRO A 185 2.80 -6.40 4.96
C PRO A 185 3.29 -7.85 4.85
N ILE A 186 3.91 -8.37 5.92
CA ILE A 186 4.25 -9.77 6.11
C ILE A 186 3.54 -10.22 7.38
N GLY A 187 2.63 -11.19 7.28
CA GLY A 187 1.77 -11.56 8.40
C GLY A 187 0.99 -10.36 8.93
N ASN A 188 1.08 -10.08 10.23
CA ASN A 188 0.38 -8.98 10.90
C ASN A 188 1.20 -7.68 10.98
N THR A 189 2.30 -7.54 10.23
CA THR A 189 3.10 -6.31 10.24
C THR A 189 2.38 -5.16 9.53
N LEU A 190 2.66 -3.92 9.96
CA LEU A 190 2.17 -2.70 9.28
C LEU A 190 3.20 -2.13 8.31
N MET A 191 4.17 -2.95 7.84
CA MET A 191 5.09 -2.57 6.78
C MET A 191 4.31 -2.32 5.48
N ARG A 192 4.78 -1.41 4.66
CA ARG A 192 4.15 -0.97 3.41
C ARG A 192 5.17 -0.37 2.46
N GLY A 193 4.71 0.22 1.36
CA GLY A 193 5.55 0.97 0.43
C GLY A 193 5.91 0.21 -0.82
N GLU A 194 5.44 -1.03 -0.98
CA GLU A 194 5.61 -1.85 -2.17
C GLU A 194 5.07 -1.16 -3.43
N ASP A 195 3.87 -0.61 -3.32
CA ASP A 195 3.17 0.15 -4.36
C ASP A 195 3.81 1.53 -4.60
N VAL A 196 4.15 2.23 -3.52
CA VAL A 196 4.78 3.56 -3.56
C VAL A 196 6.11 3.53 -4.31
N VAL A 197 6.98 2.56 -4.02
CA VAL A 197 8.31 2.47 -4.64
C VAL A 197 8.22 2.21 -6.13
N LEU A 198 7.34 1.33 -6.57
CA LEU A 198 7.14 1.05 -7.99
C LEU A 198 6.63 2.30 -8.72
N GLY A 199 5.61 2.96 -8.18
CA GLY A 199 5.08 4.20 -8.75
C GLY A 199 6.09 5.35 -8.75
N GLN A 200 6.95 5.47 -7.72
CA GLN A 200 8.03 6.46 -7.68
C GLN A 200 9.07 6.24 -8.79
N ARG A 201 9.45 4.99 -9.07
CA ARG A 201 10.38 4.68 -10.18
C ARG A 201 9.83 5.14 -11.53
N MET A 202 8.54 4.90 -11.77
CA MET A 202 7.86 5.35 -13.00
C MET A 202 7.82 6.89 -13.09
N LEU A 203 7.41 7.57 -12.02
CA LEU A 203 7.34 9.04 -12.00
C LEU A 203 8.72 9.69 -12.16
N ALA A 204 9.75 9.14 -11.52
CA ALA A 204 11.12 9.63 -11.66
C ALA A 204 11.67 9.46 -13.09
N ALA A 205 11.18 8.48 -13.83
CA ALA A 205 11.50 8.27 -15.24
C ALA A 205 10.65 9.13 -16.20
N GLY A 206 9.76 9.97 -15.68
CA GLY A 206 8.90 10.87 -16.49
C GLY A 206 7.67 10.16 -17.09
N GLU A 207 7.31 8.98 -16.59
CA GLU A 207 6.14 8.25 -17.11
C GLU A 207 4.84 8.96 -16.78
N ARG A 208 3.88 8.82 -17.73
CA ARG A 208 2.55 9.38 -17.56
C ARG A 208 1.65 8.44 -16.76
N LEU A 209 1.47 8.75 -15.49
CA LEU A 209 0.48 8.14 -14.62
C LEU A 209 -0.70 9.09 -14.43
N LEU A 210 -1.93 8.57 -14.44
CA LEU A 210 -3.15 9.37 -14.32
C LEU A 210 -3.86 9.15 -13.00
N TYR A 211 -4.47 10.21 -12.47
CA TYR A 211 -5.52 10.12 -11.46
C TYR A 211 -6.88 10.04 -12.17
N VAL A 212 -7.66 9.00 -11.84
CA VAL A 212 -8.97 8.73 -12.43
C VAL A 212 -10.05 8.86 -11.35
N PRO A 213 -10.75 10.01 -11.27
CA PRO A 213 -11.71 10.29 -10.20
C PRO A 213 -12.91 9.33 -10.20
N ASN A 214 -13.33 8.84 -11.36
CA ASN A 214 -14.49 7.97 -11.50
C ASN A 214 -14.18 6.48 -11.24
N ALA A 215 -12.90 6.09 -11.14
CA ALA A 215 -12.51 4.75 -10.71
C ALA A 215 -12.52 4.72 -9.18
N ILE A 216 -13.68 4.49 -8.57
CA ILE A 216 -13.89 4.66 -7.13
C ILE A 216 -13.87 3.31 -6.41
N VAL A 217 -13.10 3.25 -5.33
CA VAL A 217 -13.23 2.21 -4.30
C VAL A 217 -13.50 2.85 -2.94
N TYR A 218 -14.27 2.16 -2.12
CA TYR A 218 -14.62 2.56 -0.77
C TYR A 218 -13.83 1.71 0.21
N HIS A 219 -12.98 2.35 1.02
CA HIS A 219 -12.10 1.66 1.97
C HIS A 219 -12.64 1.86 3.40
N PRO A 220 -13.02 0.79 4.11
CA PRO A 220 -13.54 0.91 5.46
C PRO A 220 -12.44 1.40 6.42
N VAL A 221 -12.83 2.29 7.32
CA VAL A 221 -11.99 2.75 8.44
C VAL A 221 -12.44 2.01 9.68
N GLU A 222 -11.78 0.89 9.95
CA GLU A 222 -12.08 0.04 11.10
C GLU A 222 -11.77 0.76 12.43
N PRO A 223 -12.59 0.60 13.49
CA PRO A 223 -12.37 1.25 14.79
C PRO A 223 -11.01 0.96 15.40
N GLU A 224 -10.45 -0.23 15.14
CA GLU A 224 -9.12 -0.66 15.56
C GLU A 224 -8.04 0.24 15.00
N ARG A 225 -8.19 0.68 13.73
CA ARG A 225 -7.26 1.59 13.06
C ARG A 225 -7.30 3.01 13.64
N LEU A 226 -8.37 3.36 14.38
CA LEU A 226 -8.53 4.65 15.06
C LEU A 226 -7.99 4.67 16.49
N ARG A 227 -7.36 3.60 16.96
CA ARG A 227 -6.71 3.57 18.27
C ARG A 227 -5.35 4.26 18.22
N LYS A 228 -5.04 5.03 19.25
CA LYS A 228 -3.72 5.71 19.36
C LYS A 228 -2.54 4.76 19.26
N GLY A 229 -2.66 3.53 19.80
CA GLY A 229 -1.64 2.49 19.71
C GLY A 229 -1.38 2.04 18.27
N TYR A 230 -2.45 1.93 17.46
CA TYR A 230 -2.32 1.60 16.05
C TYR A 230 -1.51 2.67 15.30
N PHE A 231 -1.81 3.95 15.53
CA PHE A 231 -1.05 5.05 14.91
C PHE A 231 0.41 5.05 15.33
N GLN A 232 0.73 4.70 16.59
CA GLN A 232 2.13 4.58 17.02
C GLN A 232 2.86 3.46 16.27
N ALA A 233 2.26 2.28 16.20
CA ALA A 233 2.82 1.16 15.44
C ALA A 233 2.97 1.51 13.95
N TYR A 234 1.98 2.21 13.38
CA TYR A 234 2.01 2.68 12.01
C TYR A 234 3.18 3.63 11.75
N TYR A 235 3.37 4.67 12.57
CA TYR A 235 4.48 5.62 12.43
C TYR A 235 5.83 4.95 12.61
N TYR A 236 5.95 4.04 13.56
CA TYR A 236 7.17 3.26 13.75
C TYR A 236 7.54 2.45 12.49
N GLN A 237 6.58 1.73 11.92
CA GLN A 237 6.80 0.97 10.69
C GLN A 237 7.04 1.87 9.48
N HIS A 238 6.41 3.05 9.42
CA HIS A 238 6.68 4.03 8.38
C HIS A 238 8.13 4.53 8.45
N GLY A 239 8.64 4.82 9.63
CA GLY A 239 10.06 5.18 9.79
C GLY A 239 11.01 4.09 9.33
N ARG A 240 10.71 2.83 9.59
CA ARG A 240 11.47 1.69 9.07
C ARG A 240 11.42 1.62 7.55
N MET A 241 10.20 1.76 6.98
CA MET A 241 9.99 1.78 5.54
C MET A 241 10.83 2.87 4.85
N GLU A 242 10.82 4.10 5.37
CA GLU A 242 11.59 5.20 4.77
C GLU A 242 13.08 4.85 4.63
N ILE A 243 13.67 4.20 5.63
CA ILE A 243 15.08 3.81 5.60
C ILE A 243 15.32 2.59 4.69
N ARG A 244 14.35 1.70 4.53
CA ARG A 244 14.45 0.60 3.55
C ARG A 244 14.43 1.09 2.12
N ILE A 245 13.61 2.10 1.84
CA ILE A 245 13.50 2.73 0.53
C ILE A 245 14.72 3.61 0.25
N ASN A 246 15.13 4.40 1.22
CA ASN A 246 16.24 5.37 1.12
C ASN A 246 17.29 5.07 2.21
N PRO A 247 18.17 4.12 2.00
CA PRO A 247 19.22 3.79 2.97
C PRO A 247 20.11 5.00 3.27
N VAL A 248 20.54 5.09 4.53
CA VAL A 248 21.45 6.16 4.95
C VAL A 248 22.83 5.91 4.37
N GLY A 249 23.34 6.85 3.58
CA GLY A 249 24.66 6.76 2.94
C GLY A 249 25.81 6.54 3.93
N PRO A 250 26.94 6.02 3.44
CA PRO A 250 28.12 5.74 4.25
C PRO A 250 28.75 7.00 4.84
N GLU A 251 28.57 8.15 4.20
CA GLU A 251 29.09 9.47 4.60
C GLU A 251 28.38 10.05 5.83
N ALA A 252 27.24 9.48 6.23
CA ALA A 252 26.48 10.01 7.37
C ALA A 252 27.25 9.87 8.67
N VAL A 253 27.45 10.97 9.38
CA VAL A 253 28.05 10.99 10.72
C VAL A 253 27.20 10.16 11.68
N ARG A 254 27.80 9.14 12.27
CA ARG A 254 27.11 8.18 13.14
C ARG A 254 27.62 8.28 14.59
N TRP A 255 26.73 8.10 15.53
CA TRP A 255 27.02 7.95 16.95
C TRP A 255 26.52 6.60 17.43
N LEU A 256 27.40 5.78 17.99
CA LEU A 256 27.11 4.36 18.29
C LEU A 256 26.45 3.62 17.12
N GLY A 257 26.86 4.03 15.89
CA GLY A 257 26.37 3.49 14.61
C GLY A 257 24.98 3.94 14.19
N VAL A 258 24.33 4.80 14.91
CA VAL A 258 23.08 5.46 14.53
C VAL A 258 23.41 6.81 13.89
N PRO A 259 22.77 7.20 12.78
CA PRO A 259 22.96 8.53 12.20
C PRO A 259 22.66 9.62 13.21
N ARG A 260 23.64 10.51 13.44
CA ARG A 260 23.57 11.56 14.46
C ARG A 260 22.32 12.45 14.36
N HIS A 261 21.87 12.71 13.14
CA HIS A 261 20.68 13.54 12.90
C HIS A 261 19.39 12.86 13.41
N PHE A 262 19.28 11.52 13.38
CA PHE A 262 18.13 10.81 13.96
C PHE A 262 18.14 10.88 15.49
N VAL A 263 19.32 10.78 16.13
CA VAL A 263 19.42 10.95 17.58
C VAL A 263 18.97 12.35 17.99
N ARG A 264 19.48 13.39 17.28
CA ARG A 264 19.05 14.78 17.52
C ARG A 264 17.54 14.96 17.31
N ALA A 265 16.98 14.41 16.23
CA ALA A 265 15.55 14.48 15.94
C ALA A 265 14.72 13.82 17.06
N LEU A 266 15.15 12.64 17.54
CA LEU A 266 14.47 11.94 18.63
C LEU A 266 14.47 12.79 19.92
N LEU A 267 15.63 13.30 20.32
CA LEU A 267 15.74 14.15 21.53
C LEU A 267 14.86 15.41 21.42
N THR A 268 14.86 16.06 20.25
CA THR A 268 14.02 17.21 19.97
C THR A 268 12.53 16.87 20.08
N ASN A 269 12.11 15.75 19.49
CA ASN A 269 10.71 15.30 19.50
C ASN A 269 10.28 14.89 20.93
N VAL A 270 11.16 14.25 21.71
CA VAL A 270 10.90 13.92 23.13
C VAL A 270 10.73 15.21 23.94
N ALA A 271 11.62 16.19 23.80
CA ALA A 271 11.48 17.46 24.49
C ALA A 271 10.17 18.18 24.16
N ARG A 272 9.80 18.22 22.86
CA ARG A 272 8.53 18.80 22.39
C ARG A 272 7.31 18.01 22.89
N TRP A 273 7.41 16.68 22.96
CA TRP A 273 6.36 15.84 23.55
C TRP A 273 6.13 16.11 25.02
N LEU A 274 7.22 16.23 25.82
CA LEU A 274 7.15 16.48 27.24
C LEU A 274 6.61 17.89 27.55
N THR A 275 6.97 18.89 26.73
CA THR A 275 6.56 20.30 26.92
C THR A 275 5.22 20.64 26.26
N ALA A 276 4.62 19.74 25.49
CA ALA A 276 3.36 20.01 24.79
C ALA A 276 2.17 20.01 25.78
N LEU A 277 1.51 21.15 25.93
CA LEU A 277 0.34 21.32 26.80
C LEU A 277 -0.95 20.82 26.16
N ARG A 278 -1.11 20.98 24.83
CA ARG A 278 -2.32 20.56 24.10
C ARG A 278 -2.23 19.08 23.73
N SER A 279 -3.30 18.32 23.96
CA SER A 279 -3.34 16.86 23.77
C SER A 279 -3.05 16.41 22.34
N ASN A 280 -3.54 17.13 21.32
CA ASN A 280 -3.27 16.84 19.90
C ASN A 280 -1.78 17.06 19.55
N ARG A 281 -1.20 18.18 19.99
CA ARG A 281 0.23 18.48 19.82
C ARG A 281 1.11 17.43 20.53
N ARG A 282 0.73 17.05 21.76
CA ARG A 282 1.43 16.03 22.52
C ARG A 282 1.39 14.67 21.82
N PHE A 283 0.24 14.31 21.28
CA PHE A 283 0.10 13.05 20.53
C PHE A 283 0.90 13.07 19.23
N TYR A 284 0.87 14.18 18.48
CA TYR A 284 1.68 14.35 17.28
C TYR A 284 3.18 14.08 17.56
N TYR A 285 3.77 14.74 18.56
CA TYR A 285 5.20 14.52 18.86
C TYR A 285 5.50 13.12 19.37
N ARG A 286 4.57 12.48 20.05
CA ARG A 286 4.70 11.05 20.40
C ARG A 286 4.77 10.17 19.15
N LEU A 287 4.03 10.47 18.11
CA LEU A 287 4.09 9.78 16.83
C LEU A 287 5.42 10.06 16.10
N GLU A 288 5.89 11.30 16.12
CA GLU A 288 7.21 11.66 15.57
C GLU A 288 8.38 10.95 16.29
N CYS A 289 8.25 10.71 17.60
CA CYS A 289 9.19 9.86 18.31
C CYS A 289 9.15 8.41 17.80
N ALA A 290 7.96 7.85 17.60
CA ALA A 290 7.80 6.49 17.07
C ALA A 290 8.38 6.35 15.66
N LEU A 291 8.12 7.33 14.77
CA LEU A 291 8.70 7.42 13.43
C LEU A 291 10.24 7.40 13.48
N THR A 292 10.79 8.31 14.31
CA THR A 292 12.25 8.45 14.41
C THR A 292 12.90 7.19 15.00
N LEU A 293 12.26 6.54 15.98
CA LEU A 293 12.71 5.25 16.50
C LEU A 293 12.71 4.17 15.42
N GLY A 294 11.68 4.12 14.55
CA GLY A 294 11.64 3.23 13.40
C GLY A 294 12.84 3.44 12.46
N LYS A 295 13.17 4.71 12.14
CA LYS A 295 14.35 5.08 11.35
C LYS A 295 15.66 4.61 12.01
N ILE A 296 15.80 4.83 13.30
CA ILE A 296 16.99 4.43 14.06
C ILE A 296 17.19 2.91 14.02
N VAL A 297 16.13 2.15 14.30
CA VAL A 297 16.19 0.68 14.35
C VAL A 297 16.56 0.12 12.98
N GLU A 298 15.91 0.58 11.92
CA GLU A 298 16.19 0.08 10.57
C GLU A 298 17.59 0.48 10.10
N ALA A 299 18.03 1.73 10.34
CA ALA A 299 19.37 2.19 9.99
C ALA A 299 20.48 1.43 10.75
N HIS A 300 20.17 0.96 11.97
CA HIS A 300 21.06 0.10 12.74
C HIS A 300 21.15 -1.32 12.19
N GLN A 301 20.03 -1.89 11.76
CA GLN A 301 19.95 -3.24 11.17
C GLN A 301 20.62 -3.33 9.78
N GLN A 302 20.62 -2.23 9.02
CA GLN A 302 21.24 -2.15 7.69
C GLN A 302 22.75 -1.84 7.71
N ARG A 303 23.40 -1.90 8.87
CA ARG A 303 24.87 -1.72 8.92
C ARG A 303 25.56 -2.78 8.06
N PRO A 304 26.53 -2.38 7.22
CA PRO A 304 27.46 -3.37 6.70
C PRO A 304 28.12 -4.08 7.88
N HIS A 305 28.02 -5.39 7.95
CA HIS A 305 28.85 -6.16 8.86
C HIS A 305 30.30 -5.77 8.58
N PRO A 306 31.13 -5.45 9.60
CA PRO A 306 32.54 -5.28 9.38
C PRO A 306 33.04 -6.56 8.70
N ILE A 307 33.60 -6.41 7.50
CA ILE A 307 34.28 -7.49 6.81
C ILE A 307 35.34 -8.00 7.80
N ALA A 308 35.20 -9.24 8.23
CA ALA A 308 36.22 -9.85 9.08
C ALA A 308 37.56 -9.69 8.35
N PRO A 309 38.62 -9.24 9.03
CA PRO A 309 39.92 -9.08 8.38
C PRO A 309 40.29 -10.43 7.76
N GLU A 310 40.54 -10.43 6.45
CA GLU A 310 41.11 -11.58 5.76
C GLU A 310 42.36 -12.02 6.54
N ARG A 311 42.33 -13.23 7.08
CA ARG A 311 43.53 -13.84 7.62
C ARG A 311 44.49 -13.99 6.42
N ARG A 312 45.47 -13.11 6.34
CA ARG A 312 46.57 -13.28 5.41
C ARG A 312 47.27 -14.61 5.71
N PRO A 313 47.58 -15.39 4.69
CA PRO A 313 48.23 -16.68 4.81
C PRO A 313 49.62 -16.60 5.44
#